data_0f8de8b3b893dfcd7588479c9bcd6ff8
#
_entry.id   0f8de8b3b893dfcd7588479c9bcd6ff8
#
_cell.length_a   1.000
_cell.length_b   1.000
_cell.length_c   1.000
_cell.angle_alpha   90.00
_cell.angle_beta   90.00
_cell.angle_gamma   90.00
#
_symmetry.space_group_name_H-M   'P 1'
#
loop_
_entity.id
_entity.type
_entity.pdbx_description
1 polymer ?
#
loop_
_entity_poly.entity_id
_entity_poly.type
_entity_poly.pdbx_seq_one_letter_code
_entity_poly.pdbx_strand_id
1 'polypeptide(L)'
;MGVSMRIQSIVACAAAAPLLLAATPLPVRLQPSSPWVVDYAENTCRLIRTFGEGKTVVKLAFESDAPGSMDMLALGKPLQTSDERVSARFLPVGGKPFDGNVAATVPKGDPAILWSNVAMLPDELLAKFKKAQDEQKLHPDDRPPSITLTPSESPRALRQQFATAATELEIDARRSQPVILETGSLGEAIAAFDKCSDDSLTDWGVDPQLEAKIVRPVWALNPSHWLSRADYPRDMLWKGSESEVNVRLLIDASGKVTKCTSLSHYEAPEFNRISCEKITKRARFEPAELADGTKVPSYYIQRVVFRIAPF
;
A
#
# COMPACT_ATOMS: atom_id res chain seq x y z
N MET A 1 15.67 69.61 60.53
CA MET A 1 15.65 68.10 60.40
C MET A 1 15.22 67.74 59.02
N GLY A 2 16.14 67.50 58.13
CA GLY A 2 15.86 67.16 56.74
C GLY A 2 16.14 65.67 56.52
N VAL A 3 15.13 64.96 56.08
CA VAL A 3 15.23 63.55 55.71
C VAL A 3 15.52 63.43 54.21
N SER A 4 16.70 62.93 53.83
CA SER A 4 17.12 62.69 52.48
C SER A 4 16.73 61.25 52.08
N MET A 5 15.87 61.14 51.11
CA MET A 5 15.43 59.84 50.57
C MET A 5 16.24 59.53 49.29
N ARG A 6 17.12 58.53 49.33
CA ARG A 6 17.86 58.02 48.19
C ARG A 6 17.02 57.01 47.45
N ILE A 7 16.71 57.30 46.18
CA ILE A 7 16.09 56.35 45.27
C ILE A 7 17.20 55.50 44.63
N GLN A 8 17.21 54.21 44.88
CA GLN A 8 18.08 53.25 44.23
C GLN A 8 17.36 52.74 42.96
N SER A 9 17.94 53.08 41.80
CA SER A 9 17.47 52.56 40.51
C SER A 9 17.96 51.11 40.33
N ILE A 10 17.04 50.17 40.28
CA ILE A 10 17.31 48.77 39.95
C ILE A 10 17.37 48.68 38.43
N VAL A 11 18.55 48.47 37.85
CA VAL A 11 18.72 48.14 36.45
C VAL A 11 18.44 46.66 36.28
N ALA A 12 17.27 46.33 35.69
CA ALA A 12 16.93 44.97 35.32
C ALA A 12 17.68 44.61 34.00
N CYS A 13 18.74 43.81 34.12
CA CYS A 13 19.37 43.18 32.95
C CYS A 13 18.43 42.08 32.42
N ALA A 14 17.73 42.35 31.34
CA ALA A 14 16.99 41.35 30.59
C ALA A 14 17.99 40.45 29.82
N ALA A 15 18.29 39.29 30.34
CA ALA A 15 19.06 38.27 29.63
C ALA A 15 18.20 37.71 28.47
N ALA A 16 18.49 38.14 27.26
CA ALA A 16 17.94 37.53 26.04
C ALA A 16 18.56 36.13 25.88
N ALA A 17 17.79 35.06 26.20
CA ALA A 17 18.17 33.71 25.89
C ALA A 17 18.12 33.51 24.37
N PRO A 18 19.18 33.03 23.71
CA PRO A 18 19.12 32.72 22.29
C PRO A 18 18.15 31.51 22.09
N LEU A 19 17.10 31.71 21.33
CA LEU A 19 16.29 30.61 20.77
C LEU A 19 17.23 29.83 19.83
N LEU A 20 17.72 28.69 20.29
CA LEU A 20 18.33 27.67 19.44
C LEU A 20 17.23 27.09 18.55
N LEU A 21 17.04 27.65 17.35
CA LEU A 21 16.31 26.95 16.29
C LEU A 21 17.11 25.68 16.00
N ALA A 22 16.55 24.53 16.39
CA ALA A 22 17.07 23.24 15.98
C ALA A 22 16.96 23.18 14.45
N ALA A 23 18.10 23.26 13.76
CA ALA A 23 18.14 23.08 12.31
C ALA A 23 17.68 21.64 12.00
N THR A 24 16.62 21.50 11.22
CA THR A 24 16.24 20.19 10.68
C THR A 24 17.40 19.69 9.81
N PRO A 25 17.85 18.43 9.97
CA PRO A 25 18.92 17.90 9.15
C PRO A 25 18.53 17.93 7.68
N LEU A 26 19.46 18.34 6.80
CA LEU A 26 19.22 18.34 5.36
C LEU A 26 19.00 16.90 4.87
N PRO A 27 18.06 16.67 3.95
CA PRO A 27 17.79 15.33 3.43
C PRO A 27 18.97 14.77 2.64
N VAL A 28 19.15 13.45 2.70
CA VAL A 28 20.07 12.71 1.82
C VAL A 28 19.39 12.53 0.47
N ARG A 29 19.95 13.10 -0.59
CA ARG A 29 19.44 12.98 -1.95
C ARG A 29 20.19 11.88 -2.70
N LEU A 30 19.47 10.92 -3.27
CA LEU A 30 20.04 9.79 -3.98
C LEU A 30 19.59 9.81 -5.45
N GLN A 31 20.59 9.90 -6.33
CA GLN A 31 20.40 9.82 -7.78
C GLN A 31 20.11 8.38 -8.20
N PRO A 32 19.36 8.16 -9.30
CA PRO A 32 19.16 6.82 -9.83
C PRO A 32 20.49 6.22 -10.33
N SER A 33 20.76 4.98 -9.97
CA SER A 33 21.93 4.20 -10.39
C SER A 33 21.58 3.04 -11.34
N SER A 34 20.28 2.87 -11.67
CA SER A 34 19.81 1.94 -12.69
C SER A 34 18.63 2.53 -13.47
N PRO A 35 18.27 1.99 -14.66
CA PRO A 35 16.96 2.24 -15.26
C PRO A 35 15.82 1.64 -14.40
N TRP A 36 14.57 2.02 -14.68
CA TRP A 36 13.41 1.28 -14.23
C TRP A 36 13.32 -0.06 -14.97
N VAL A 37 13.04 -1.13 -14.22
CA VAL A 37 12.86 -2.48 -14.75
C VAL A 37 11.53 -3.01 -14.28
N VAL A 38 10.70 -3.51 -15.22
CA VAL A 38 9.49 -4.26 -14.90
C VAL A 38 9.85 -5.75 -14.89
N ASP A 39 9.64 -6.40 -13.76
CA ASP A 39 9.82 -7.83 -13.54
C ASP A 39 8.45 -8.51 -13.53
N TYR A 40 8.23 -9.43 -14.48
CA TYR A 40 7.03 -10.25 -14.61
C TYR A 40 7.23 -11.54 -13.81
N ALA A 41 6.93 -11.49 -12.53
CA ALA A 41 6.93 -12.70 -11.69
C ALA A 41 5.61 -13.46 -11.85
N GLU A 42 5.60 -14.75 -11.45
CA GLU A 42 4.47 -15.66 -11.68
C GLU A 42 3.10 -15.14 -11.19
N ASN A 43 3.08 -14.41 -10.06
CA ASN A 43 1.84 -13.91 -9.46
C ASN A 43 1.86 -12.42 -9.14
N THR A 44 2.92 -11.71 -9.47
CA THR A 44 3.17 -10.34 -9.04
C THR A 44 3.93 -9.58 -10.11
N CYS A 45 3.48 -8.39 -10.46
CA CYS A 45 4.28 -7.45 -11.23
C CYS A 45 5.16 -6.63 -10.29
N ARG A 46 6.42 -6.40 -10.66
CA ARG A 46 7.33 -5.55 -9.90
C ARG A 46 7.96 -4.51 -10.80
N LEU A 47 7.95 -3.26 -10.36
CA LEU A 47 8.68 -2.17 -10.99
C LEU A 47 9.82 -1.77 -10.06
N ILE A 48 11.06 -1.95 -10.50
CA ILE A 48 12.24 -1.89 -9.64
C ILE A 48 13.25 -0.87 -10.17
N ARG A 49 13.86 -0.10 -9.24
CA ARG A 49 14.99 0.79 -9.52
C ARG A 49 15.92 0.88 -8.32
N THR A 50 17.22 1.10 -8.57
CA THR A 50 18.22 1.38 -7.55
C THR A 50 18.65 2.86 -7.59
N PHE A 51 18.99 3.38 -6.41
CA PHE A 51 19.42 4.76 -6.20
C PHE A 51 20.68 4.77 -5.33
N GLY A 52 21.55 5.76 -5.55
CA GLY A 52 22.79 5.89 -4.81
C GLY A 52 23.88 4.88 -5.22
N GLU A 53 25.01 4.92 -4.56
CA GLU A 53 26.19 4.09 -4.84
C GLU A 53 26.80 3.51 -3.56
N GLY A 54 27.50 2.38 -3.70
CA GLY A 54 28.25 1.75 -2.62
C GLY A 54 27.39 1.46 -1.38
N LYS A 55 27.71 2.12 -0.25
CA LYS A 55 26.99 1.93 1.02
C LYS A 55 25.69 2.72 1.13
N THR A 56 25.44 3.63 0.20
CA THR A 56 24.24 4.48 0.17
C THR A 56 23.16 3.95 -0.79
N VAL A 57 23.31 2.72 -1.31
CA VAL A 57 22.34 2.14 -2.22
C VAL A 57 21.00 1.93 -1.53
N VAL A 58 19.93 2.42 -2.18
CA VAL A 58 18.55 2.11 -1.86
C VAL A 58 17.91 1.47 -3.09
N LYS A 59 17.26 0.32 -2.89
CA LYS A 59 16.43 -0.34 -3.90
C LYS A 59 14.98 0.00 -3.61
N LEU A 60 14.28 0.58 -4.59
CA LEU A 60 12.84 0.85 -4.55
C LEU A 60 12.14 -0.14 -5.47
N ALA A 61 11.07 -0.75 -4.98
CA ALA A 61 10.18 -1.60 -5.76
C ALA A 61 8.72 -1.18 -5.54
N PHE A 62 7.95 -1.13 -6.62
CA PHE A 62 6.49 -1.16 -6.57
C PHE A 62 6.06 -2.57 -6.93
N GLU A 63 5.14 -3.13 -6.18
CA GLU A 63 4.63 -4.49 -6.37
C GLU A 63 3.11 -4.47 -6.53
N SER A 64 2.59 -5.31 -7.43
CA SER A 64 1.15 -5.44 -7.69
C SER A 64 0.78 -6.90 -7.90
N ASP A 65 -0.14 -7.38 -7.09
CA ASP A 65 -0.73 -8.72 -7.21
C ASP A 65 -2.01 -8.72 -8.05
N ALA A 66 -2.53 -7.53 -8.39
CA ALA A 66 -3.71 -7.34 -9.21
C ALA A 66 -3.79 -5.91 -9.76
N PRO A 67 -4.44 -5.67 -10.91
CA PRO A 67 -4.64 -4.34 -11.44
C PRO A 67 -5.25 -3.38 -10.41
N GLY A 68 -4.65 -2.20 -10.28
CA GLY A 68 -5.10 -1.19 -9.33
C GLY A 68 -4.54 -1.32 -7.90
N SER A 69 -3.98 -2.48 -7.52
CA SER A 69 -3.22 -2.60 -6.27
C SER A 69 -1.77 -2.14 -6.48
N MET A 70 -1.18 -1.55 -5.47
CA MET A 70 0.24 -1.21 -5.50
C MET A 70 0.77 -1.12 -4.06
N ASP A 71 1.72 -1.97 -3.75
CA ASP A 71 2.55 -1.88 -2.56
C ASP A 71 3.91 -1.28 -2.95
N MET A 72 4.59 -0.66 -2.01
CA MET A 72 5.91 -0.08 -2.23
C MET A 72 6.88 -0.60 -1.18
N LEU A 73 8.03 -1.08 -1.61
CA LEU A 73 9.10 -1.59 -0.77
C LEU A 73 10.38 -0.81 -1.04
N ALA A 74 11.00 -0.29 0.00
CA ALA A 74 12.32 0.32 -0.07
C ALA A 74 13.30 -0.41 0.84
N LEU A 75 14.48 -0.77 0.30
CA LEU A 75 15.52 -1.51 1.01
C LEU A 75 16.86 -0.78 0.90
N GLY A 76 17.58 -0.69 1.99
CA GLY A 76 18.94 -0.14 1.98
C GLY A 76 19.35 0.51 3.29
N LYS A 77 20.66 0.55 3.54
CA LYS A 77 21.24 1.10 4.77
C LYS A 77 20.84 2.55 5.08
N PRO A 78 20.68 3.46 4.07
CA PRO A 78 20.21 4.82 4.35
C PRO A 78 18.86 4.92 5.03
N LEU A 79 18.05 3.85 4.96
CA LEU A 79 16.71 3.76 5.55
C LEU A 79 16.72 3.23 7.00
N GLN A 80 17.89 3.03 7.59
CA GLN A 80 18.00 2.52 8.95
C GLN A 80 17.41 3.52 9.95
N THR A 81 16.44 3.07 10.73
CA THR A 81 15.75 3.86 11.74
C THR A 81 15.40 2.99 12.94
N SER A 82 15.19 3.65 14.10
CA SER A 82 14.60 3.05 15.29
C SER A 82 13.08 3.27 15.38
N ASP A 83 12.50 3.94 14.40
CA ASP A 83 11.06 4.19 14.34
C ASP A 83 10.35 2.96 13.78
N GLU A 84 9.19 2.62 14.34
CA GLU A 84 8.34 1.53 13.84
C GLU A 84 7.57 1.94 12.56
N ARG A 85 7.30 3.24 12.41
CA ARG A 85 6.61 3.82 11.26
C ARG A 85 7.47 4.85 10.56
N VAL A 86 7.43 4.82 9.25
CA VAL A 86 8.16 5.73 8.37
C VAL A 86 7.16 6.31 7.38
N SER A 87 7.14 7.62 7.24
CA SER A 87 6.29 8.27 6.26
C SER A 87 6.98 8.41 4.91
N ALA A 88 6.20 8.40 3.84
CA ALA A 88 6.68 8.70 2.50
C ALA A 88 5.76 9.70 1.79
N ARG A 89 6.31 10.42 0.83
CA ARG A 89 5.58 11.43 0.06
C ARG A 89 6.21 11.59 -1.32
N PHE A 90 5.37 11.65 -2.35
CA PHE A 90 5.81 12.00 -3.70
C PHE A 90 5.89 13.51 -3.89
N LEU A 91 6.95 13.98 -4.53
CA LEU A 91 7.20 15.40 -4.78
C LEU A 91 7.37 15.65 -6.30
N PRO A 92 7.03 16.84 -6.83
CA PRO A 92 6.43 18.01 -6.16
C PRO A 92 4.90 17.96 -6.08
N VAL A 93 4.27 16.84 -6.47
CA VAL A 93 2.80 16.71 -6.59
C VAL A 93 2.03 16.99 -5.30
N GLY A 94 2.73 17.05 -4.17
CA GLY A 94 2.12 17.32 -2.88
C GLY A 94 1.32 16.11 -2.36
N GLY A 95 0.40 16.39 -1.46
CA GLY A 95 -0.41 15.37 -0.80
C GLY A 95 0.08 15.07 0.61
N LYS A 96 -0.76 14.36 1.36
CA LYS A 96 -0.42 13.92 2.71
C LYS A 96 0.62 12.81 2.64
N PRO A 97 1.63 12.82 3.53
CA PRO A 97 2.50 11.67 3.69
C PRO A 97 1.67 10.43 4.04
N PHE A 98 2.08 9.28 3.52
CA PHE A 98 1.49 7.99 3.83
C PHE A 98 2.47 7.15 4.66
N ASP A 99 1.91 6.40 5.62
CA ASP A 99 2.69 5.65 6.60
C ASP A 99 3.03 4.25 6.10
N GLY A 100 4.29 3.85 6.29
CA GLY A 100 4.80 2.51 6.08
C GLY A 100 5.33 1.91 7.37
N ASN A 101 5.51 0.60 7.37
CA ASN A 101 6.04 -0.17 8.49
C ASN A 101 7.46 -0.65 8.20
N VAL A 102 8.33 -0.60 9.20
CA VAL A 102 9.65 -1.23 9.11
C VAL A 102 9.44 -2.75 9.13
N ALA A 103 9.91 -3.42 8.09
CA ALA A 103 9.82 -4.87 8.00
C ALA A 103 10.79 -5.52 8.99
N ALA A 104 10.28 -6.44 9.82
CA ALA A 104 11.04 -7.07 10.90
C ALA A 104 12.17 -7.99 10.39
N THR A 105 12.08 -8.50 9.16
CA THR A 105 13.07 -9.43 8.61
C THR A 105 13.16 -9.32 7.09
N VAL A 106 14.34 -8.93 6.61
CA VAL A 106 14.71 -9.08 5.20
C VAL A 106 15.92 -10.03 5.15
N PRO A 107 15.96 -10.95 4.19
CA PRO A 107 17.16 -11.77 4.00
C PRO A 107 18.38 -10.85 3.80
N LYS A 108 19.43 -11.03 4.65
CA LYS A 108 20.69 -10.25 4.70
C LYS A 108 20.74 -9.04 5.62
N GLY A 109 19.71 -8.72 6.42
CA GLY A 109 19.80 -7.71 7.48
C GLY A 109 19.87 -6.25 7.03
N ASP A 110 19.54 -5.94 5.76
CA ASP A 110 19.36 -4.56 5.34
C ASP A 110 18.00 -4.04 5.80
N PRO A 111 17.91 -2.77 6.23
CA PRO A 111 16.64 -2.15 6.57
C PRO A 111 15.68 -2.18 5.40
N ALA A 112 14.42 -2.54 5.67
CA ALA A 112 13.34 -2.54 4.70
C ALA A 112 12.11 -1.83 5.24
N ILE A 113 11.46 -1.06 4.40
CA ILE A 113 10.22 -0.35 4.74
C ILE A 113 9.18 -0.73 3.69
N LEU A 114 8.01 -1.15 4.17
CA LEU A 114 6.88 -1.55 3.34
C LEU A 114 5.73 -0.57 3.53
N TRP A 115 5.23 -0.03 2.46
CA TRP A 115 3.99 0.74 2.38
C TRP A 115 2.97 -0.06 1.59
N SER A 116 1.88 -0.45 2.24
CA SER A 116 0.80 -1.20 1.59
C SER A 116 -0.28 -0.27 1.05
N ASN A 117 -0.87 -0.65 -0.08
CA ASN A 117 -1.94 0.08 -0.75
C ASN A 117 -1.57 1.55 -1.07
N VAL A 118 -0.40 1.75 -1.64
CA VAL A 118 0.05 3.07 -2.08
C VAL A 118 -0.83 3.56 -3.22
N ALA A 119 -1.49 4.68 -3.00
CA ALA A 119 -2.34 5.29 -4.02
C ALA A 119 -1.70 6.58 -4.52
N MET A 120 -1.36 6.63 -5.80
CA MET A 120 -0.93 7.84 -6.49
C MET A 120 -2.17 8.59 -6.99
N LEU A 121 -2.95 9.16 -6.06
CA LEU A 121 -4.22 9.82 -6.33
C LEU A 121 -4.31 11.14 -5.56
N PRO A 122 -5.11 12.12 -6.05
CA PRO A 122 -5.38 13.34 -5.30
C PRO A 122 -6.01 13.08 -3.93
N ASP A 123 -5.60 13.84 -2.92
CA ASP A 123 -6.07 13.69 -1.52
C ASP A 123 -7.60 13.71 -1.39
N GLU A 124 -8.28 14.52 -2.19
CA GLU A 124 -9.74 14.62 -2.17
C GLU A 124 -10.41 13.29 -2.58
N LEU A 125 -9.85 12.61 -3.58
CA LEU A 125 -10.35 11.32 -4.04
C LEU A 125 -10.02 10.23 -3.02
N LEU A 126 -8.81 10.25 -2.47
CA LEU A 126 -8.43 9.34 -1.37
C LEU A 126 -9.36 9.48 -0.16
N ALA A 127 -9.75 10.70 0.19
CA ALA A 127 -10.71 10.94 1.27
C ALA A 127 -12.10 10.37 0.95
N LYS A 128 -12.57 10.46 -0.30
CA LYS A 128 -13.83 9.85 -0.74
C LYS A 128 -13.79 8.32 -0.65
N PHE A 129 -12.71 7.69 -1.13
CA PHE A 129 -12.53 6.24 -1.02
C PHE A 129 -12.46 5.78 0.43
N LYS A 130 -11.70 6.49 1.26
CA LYS A 130 -11.60 6.18 2.69
C LYS A 130 -12.96 6.26 3.39
N LYS A 131 -13.73 7.31 3.11
CA LYS A 131 -15.08 7.45 3.66
C LYS A 131 -15.97 6.27 3.27
N ALA A 132 -15.97 5.88 1.99
CA ALA A 132 -16.73 4.73 1.52
C ALA A 132 -16.28 3.41 2.19
N GLN A 133 -14.97 3.22 2.41
CA GLN A 133 -14.45 2.07 3.14
C GLN A 133 -14.86 2.06 4.62
N ASP A 134 -14.85 3.22 5.27
CA ASP A 134 -15.23 3.32 6.68
C ASP A 134 -16.73 3.10 6.86
N GLU A 135 -17.56 3.58 5.96
CA GLU A 135 -19.00 3.26 5.89
C GLU A 135 -19.22 1.76 5.68
N GLN A 136 -18.44 1.13 4.79
CA GLN A 136 -18.49 -0.31 4.55
C GLN A 136 -18.16 -1.14 5.79
N LYS A 137 -17.22 -0.70 6.62
CA LYS A 137 -16.88 -1.41 7.87
C LYS A 137 -18.02 -1.39 8.88
N LEU A 138 -18.84 -0.34 8.87
CA LEU A 138 -20.02 -0.22 9.74
C LEU A 138 -21.18 -1.11 9.23
N HIS A 139 -21.25 -1.34 7.93
CA HIS A 139 -22.28 -2.12 7.26
C HIS A 139 -21.63 -3.15 6.32
N PRO A 140 -20.97 -4.19 6.86
CA PRO A 140 -20.15 -5.11 6.07
C PRO A 140 -20.93 -5.92 5.02
N ASP A 141 -22.25 -6.09 5.24
CA ASP A 141 -23.13 -6.84 4.34
C ASP A 141 -23.78 -5.94 3.26
N ASP A 142 -23.71 -4.61 3.45
CA ASP A 142 -24.25 -3.66 2.48
C ASP A 142 -23.20 -3.31 1.42
N ARG A 143 -23.60 -3.31 0.16
CA ARG A 143 -22.73 -2.88 -0.93
C ARG A 143 -22.46 -1.39 -0.81
N PRO A 144 -21.18 -0.94 -0.83
CA PRO A 144 -20.87 0.49 -0.75
C PRO A 144 -21.50 1.23 -1.93
N PRO A 145 -21.87 2.50 -1.74
CA PRO A 145 -22.36 3.32 -2.83
C PRO A 145 -21.30 3.42 -3.92
N SER A 146 -21.69 3.26 -5.19
CA SER A 146 -20.80 3.42 -6.32
C SER A 146 -20.31 4.86 -6.40
N ILE A 147 -19.00 5.05 -6.45
CA ILE A 147 -18.41 6.36 -6.74
C ILE A 147 -18.45 6.52 -8.25
N THR A 148 -19.33 7.42 -8.73
CA THR A 148 -19.39 7.73 -10.15
C THR A 148 -18.19 8.62 -10.51
N LEU A 149 -17.36 8.13 -11.41
CA LEU A 149 -16.20 8.84 -11.95
C LEU A 149 -16.38 9.01 -13.48
N THR A 150 -15.94 10.11 -14.02
CA THR A 150 -15.80 10.24 -15.48
C THR A 150 -14.59 9.42 -15.96
N PRO A 151 -14.47 9.08 -17.24
CA PRO A 151 -13.30 8.34 -17.76
C PRO A 151 -11.97 9.03 -17.47
N SER A 152 -11.94 10.37 -17.47
CA SER A 152 -10.75 11.18 -17.12
C SER A 152 -10.45 11.20 -15.61
N GLU A 153 -11.44 10.88 -14.78
CA GLU A 153 -11.32 10.75 -13.32
C GLU A 153 -11.18 9.29 -12.89
N SER A 154 -11.02 8.36 -13.83
CA SER A 154 -10.76 6.97 -13.45
C SER A 154 -9.49 6.89 -12.60
N PRO A 155 -9.43 6.02 -11.58
CA PRO A 155 -8.26 5.88 -10.71
C PRO A 155 -6.97 5.65 -11.50
N ARG A 156 -7.05 4.94 -12.62
CA ARG A 156 -5.91 4.70 -13.51
C ARG A 156 -5.44 5.97 -14.21
N ALA A 157 -6.36 6.76 -14.79
CA ALA A 157 -6.02 8.01 -15.46
C ALA A 157 -5.42 9.03 -14.49
N LEU A 158 -5.99 9.15 -13.29
CA LEU A 158 -5.49 10.04 -12.25
C LEU A 158 -4.14 9.58 -11.69
N ARG A 159 -3.94 8.27 -11.50
CA ARG A 159 -2.64 7.70 -11.13
C ARG A 159 -1.59 8.03 -12.18
N GLN A 160 -1.90 7.90 -13.46
CA GLN A 160 -0.98 8.21 -14.55
C GLN A 160 -0.60 9.69 -14.58
N GLN A 161 -1.55 10.60 -14.37
CA GLN A 161 -1.29 12.04 -14.25
C GLN A 161 -0.39 12.35 -13.04
N PHE A 162 -0.71 11.77 -11.89
CA PHE A 162 0.08 11.90 -10.68
C PHE A 162 1.50 11.39 -10.87
N ALA A 163 1.66 10.19 -11.42
CA ALA A 163 2.96 9.57 -11.68
C ALA A 163 3.81 10.38 -12.67
N THR A 164 3.18 10.98 -13.67
CA THR A 164 3.88 11.85 -14.64
C THR A 164 4.45 13.11 -13.97
N ALA A 165 3.73 13.68 -13.02
CA ALA A 165 4.12 14.88 -12.31
C ALA A 165 5.07 14.61 -11.12
N ALA A 166 5.06 13.39 -10.56
CA ALA A 166 5.96 12.98 -9.47
C ALA A 166 7.37 12.74 -10.00
N THR A 167 8.36 13.42 -9.40
CA THR A 167 9.78 13.33 -9.81
C THR A 167 10.72 12.92 -8.68
N GLU A 168 10.22 12.90 -7.45
CA GLU A 168 10.97 12.53 -6.26
C GLU A 168 10.09 11.75 -5.28
N LEU A 169 10.70 10.87 -4.51
CA LEU A 169 10.10 10.20 -3.35
C LEU A 169 10.87 10.57 -2.09
N GLU A 170 10.24 11.31 -1.20
CA GLU A 170 10.75 11.60 0.13
C GLU A 170 10.34 10.48 1.08
N ILE A 171 11.31 9.96 1.84
CA ILE A 171 11.13 8.97 2.90
C ILE A 171 11.63 9.60 4.19
N ASP A 172 10.74 9.77 5.16
CA ASP A 172 11.01 10.46 6.41
C ASP A 172 10.71 9.57 7.62
N ALA A 173 11.75 9.31 8.39
CA ALA A 173 11.68 8.69 9.69
C ALA A 173 12.02 9.74 10.74
N ARG A 174 11.14 10.02 11.69
CA ARG A 174 11.20 11.12 12.65
C ARG A 174 12.53 11.27 13.39
N ARG A 175 13.27 10.18 13.57
CA ARG A 175 14.55 10.11 14.31
C ARG A 175 15.77 9.93 13.41
N SER A 176 15.56 9.94 12.10
CA SER A 176 16.61 9.77 11.09
C SER A 176 16.62 10.94 10.14
N GLN A 177 17.71 11.07 9.38
CA GLN A 177 17.78 12.05 8.31
C GLN A 177 16.85 11.64 7.17
N PRO A 178 15.98 12.51 6.64
CA PRO A 178 15.13 12.19 5.50
C PRO A 178 15.95 11.77 4.28
N VAL A 179 15.41 10.81 3.51
CA VAL A 179 16.01 10.33 2.25
C VAL A 179 15.11 10.73 1.10
N ILE A 180 15.67 11.39 0.08
CA ILE A 180 14.97 11.73 -1.16
C ILE A 180 15.56 10.89 -2.29
N LEU A 181 14.70 10.08 -2.90
CA LEU A 181 15.02 9.35 -4.13
C LEU A 181 14.60 10.21 -5.32
N GLU A 182 15.55 10.61 -6.16
CA GLU A 182 15.30 11.40 -7.37
C GLU A 182 14.81 10.47 -8.48
N THR A 183 13.51 10.14 -8.45
CA THR A 183 12.91 9.14 -9.34
C THR A 183 12.87 9.57 -10.80
N GLY A 184 12.93 10.89 -11.08
CA GLY A 184 12.46 11.44 -12.33
C GLY A 184 10.95 11.18 -12.50
N SER A 185 10.36 11.62 -13.62
CA SER A 185 8.96 11.32 -13.91
C SER A 185 8.70 9.80 -13.85
N LEU A 186 7.68 9.42 -13.10
CA LEU A 186 7.26 8.02 -12.97
C LEU A 186 6.27 7.59 -14.06
N GLY A 187 5.83 8.51 -14.94
CA GLY A 187 4.75 8.26 -15.88
C GLY A 187 4.95 7.04 -16.77
N GLU A 188 6.09 6.97 -17.50
CA GLU A 188 6.38 5.83 -18.38
C GLU A 188 6.58 4.53 -17.59
N ALA A 189 7.24 4.60 -16.44
CA ALA A 189 7.48 3.44 -15.59
C ALA A 189 6.18 2.85 -15.03
N ILE A 190 5.26 3.69 -14.54
CA ILE A 190 3.95 3.27 -14.06
C ILE A 190 3.07 2.76 -15.22
N ALA A 191 3.14 3.35 -16.42
CA ALA A 191 2.43 2.81 -17.58
C ALA A 191 2.90 1.39 -17.96
N ALA A 192 4.20 1.14 -17.91
CA ALA A 192 4.75 -0.19 -18.15
C ALA A 192 4.38 -1.19 -17.04
N PHE A 193 4.32 -0.74 -15.79
CA PHE A 193 3.87 -1.53 -14.65
C PHE A 193 2.37 -1.89 -14.74
N ASP A 194 1.54 -0.93 -15.13
CA ASP A 194 0.11 -1.16 -15.37
C ASP A 194 -0.11 -2.16 -16.51
N LYS A 195 0.72 -2.09 -17.58
CA LYS A 195 0.66 -3.06 -18.67
C LYS A 195 0.98 -4.48 -18.18
N CYS A 196 1.99 -4.66 -17.33
CA CYS A 196 2.27 -5.96 -16.72
C CYS A 196 1.05 -6.51 -15.98
N SER A 197 0.36 -5.67 -15.21
CA SER A 197 -0.84 -6.07 -14.47
C SER A 197 -2.00 -6.44 -15.41
N ASP A 198 -2.15 -5.74 -16.55
CA ASP A 198 -3.16 -6.07 -17.55
C ASP A 198 -2.82 -7.40 -18.27
N ASP A 199 -1.54 -7.63 -18.60
CA ASP A 199 -1.09 -8.90 -19.19
C ASP A 199 -1.37 -10.06 -18.23
N SER A 200 -1.20 -9.87 -16.90
CA SER A 200 -1.56 -10.87 -15.89
C SER A 200 -3.05 -11.22 -15.88
N LEU A 201 -3.96 -10.27 -16.14
CA LEU A 201 -5.40 -10.60 -16.29
C LEU A 201 -5.63 -11.63 -17.39
N THR A 202 -4.97 -11.47 -18.52
CA THR A 202 -5.06 -12.40 -19.65
C THR A 202 -4.59 -13.81 -19.25
N ASP A 203 -3.47 -13.90 -18.53
CA ASP A 203 -2.94 -15.17 -18.02
C ASP A 203 -3.89 -15.85 -17.02
N TRP A 204 -4.70 -15.06 -16.30
CA TRP A 204 -5.73 -15.60 -15.41
C TRP A 204 -7.00 -16.01 -16.16
N GLY A 205 -7.14 -15.67 -17.43
CA GLY A 205 -8.35 -15.89 -18.22
C GLY A 205 -9.43 -14.82 -18.02
N VAL A 206 -9.03 -13.65 -17.52
CA VAL A 206 -9.88 -12.45 -17.42
C VAL A 206 -9.56 -11.54 -18.58
N ASP A 207 -10.59 -11.10 -19.31
CA ASP A 207 -10.40 -10.14 -20.42
C ASP A 207 -10.17 -8.73 -19.89
N PRO A 208 -8.97 -8.14 -20.10
CA PRO A 208 -8.65 -6.78 -19.60
C PRO A 208 -9.57 -5.70 -20.19
N GLN A 209 -10.10 -5.91 -21.41
CA GLN A 209 -10.98 -4.93 -22.05
C GLN A 209 -12.39 -4.96 -21.44
N LEU A 210 -12.86 -6.13 -21.02
CA LEU A 210 -14.10 -6.27 -20.27
C LEU A 210 -13.92 -5.75 -18.85
N GLU A 211 -12.81 -6.10 -18.18
CA GLU A 211 -12.49 -5.63 -16.84
C GLU A 211 -12.50 -4.08 -16.76
N ALA A 212 -11.93 -3.41 -17.75
CA ALA A 212 -11.92 -1.95 -17.83
C ALA A 212 -13.30 -1.31 -18.02
N LYS A 213 -14.31 -2.07 -18.43
CA LYS A 213 -15.71 -1.62 -18.66
C LYS A 213 -16.67 -1.97 -17.52
N ILE A 214 -16.17 -2.66 -16.48
CA ILE A 214 -16.98 -3.02 -15.33
C ILE A 214 -17.42 -1.76 -14.60
N VAL A 215 -18.72 -1.58 -14.43
CA VAL A 215 -19.34 -0.50 -13.66
C VAL A 215 -19.72 -0.94 -12.25
N ARG A 216 -19.94 -2.25 -12.06
CA ARG A 216 -20.15 -2.89 -10.77
C ARG A 216 -19.14 -4.00 -10.59
N PRO A 217 -18.12 -3.82 -9.75
CA PRO A 217 -17.14 -4.87 -9.49
C PRO A 217 -17.78 -6.03 -8.74
N VAL A 218 -17.10 -7.19 -8.73
CA VAL A 218 -17.45 -8.35 -7.91
C VAL A 218 -17.71 -7.94 -6.47
N TRP A 219 -18.80 -8.43 -5.89
CA TRP A 219 -19.16 -8.19 -4.50
C TRP A 219 -19.23 -9.49 -3.70
N ALA A 220 -18.49 -9.55 -2.59
CA ALA A 220 -18.45 -10.72 -1.72
C ALA A 220 -19.71 -10.81 -0.84
N LEU A 221 -20.38 -11.97 -0.86
CA LEU A 221 -21.54 -12.24 -0.03
C LEU A 221 -21.11 -12.93 1.27
N ASN A 222 -21.39 -12.30 2.42
CA ASN A 222 -21.11 -12.82 3.76
C ASN A 222 -19.66 -13.34 3.96
N PRO A 223 -18.61 -12.54 3.67
CA PRO A 223 -17.22 -13.01 3.73
C PRO A 223 -16.81 -13.48 5.12
N SER A 224 -17.43 -12.98 6.19
CA SER A 224 -17.22 -13.42 7.56
C SER A 224 -17.57 -14.89 7.83
N HIS A 225 -18.39 -15.51 6.96
CA HIS A 225 -18.80 -16.92 7.06
C HIS A 225 -17.97 -17.88 6.22
N TRP A 226 -17.00 -17.39 5.43
CA TRP A 226 -16.20 -18.26 4.57
C TRP A 226 -15.18 -19.10 5.35
N LEU A 227 -14.67 -18.55 6.45
CA LEU A 227 -13.80 -19.26 7.39
C LEU A 227 -14.33 -19.12 8.83
N SER A 228 -14.08 -20.14 9.63
CA SER A 228 -14.46 -20.20 11.02
C SER A 228 -13.25 -20.61 11.88
N ARG A 229 -13.34 -20.50 13.19
CA ARG A 229 -12.29 -20.98 14.12
C ARG A 229 -12.01 -22.48 13.94
N ALA A 230 -13.00 -23.27 13.54
CA ALA A 230 -12.84 -24.70 13.29
C ALA A 230 -11.96 -25.02 12.06
N ASP A 231 -11.77 -24.05 11.17
CA ASP A 231 -10.91 -24.18 10.00
C ASP A 231 -9.45 -23.86 10.27
N TYR A 232 -9.10 -23.43 11.50
CA TYR A 232 -7.70 -23.20 11.87
C TYR A 232 -6.91 -24.50 11.77
N PRO A 233 -5.78 -24.55 11.04
CA PRO A 233 -5.00 -25.78 10.93
C PRO A 233 -4.49 -26.21 12.31
N ARG A 234 -4.84 -27.44 12.74
CA ARG A 234 -4.53 -27.92 14.10
C ARG A 234 -3.04 -27.87 14.43
N ASP A 235 -2.20 -28.29 13.48
CA ASP A 235 -0.75 -28.30 13.67
C ASP A 235 -0.18 -26.89 13.87
N MET A 236 -0.76 -25.89 13.17
CA MET A 236 -0.37 -24.49 13.31
C MET A 236 -0.87 -23.92 14.65
N LEU A 237 -2.07 -24.29 15.08
CA LEU A 237 -2.60 -23.91 16.39
C LEU A 237 -1.74 -24.44 17.53
N TRP A 238 -1.33 -25.71 17.47
CA TRP A 238 -0.43 -26.32 18.46
C TRP A 238 0.96 -25.67 18.51
N LYS A 239 1.45 -25.19 17.38
CA LYS A 239 2.72 -24.46 17.29
C LYS A 239 2.61 -22.99 17.68
N GLY A 240 1.41 -22.48 17.98
CA GLY A 240 1.19 -21.06 18.24
C GLY A 240 1.46 -20.18 17.02
N SER A 241 1.38 -20.76 15.80
CA SER A 241 1.72 -20.04 14.57
C SER A 241 0.51 -19.26 14.06
N GLU A 242 0.69 -17.97 13.86
CA GLU A 242 -0.26 -17.05 13.22
C GLU A 242 0.15 -16.74 11.79
N SER A 243 -0.75 -16.27 10.96
CA SER A 243 -0.48 -15.95 9.56
C SER A 243 -1.47 -14.96 8.98
N GLU A 244 -1.05 -14.33 7.89
CA GLU A 244 -1.88 -13.52 7.02
C GLU A 244 -1.70 -13.99 5.58
N VAL A 245 -2.77 -14.46 4.97
CA VAL A 245 -2.78 -15.03 3.62
C VAL A 245 -3.60 -14.16 2.71
N ASN A 246 -2.99 -13.69 1.62
CA ASN A 246 -3.72 -13.07 0.51
C ASN A 246 -4.01 -14.13 -0.55
N VAL A 247 -5.26 -14.22 -0.99
CA VAL A 247 -5.67 -15.13 -2.05
C VAL A 247 -6.39 -14.37 -3.16
N ARG A 248 -6.08 -14.73 -4.40
CA ARG A 248 -6.79 -14.30 -5.59
C ARG A 248 -7.83 -15.36 -5.97
N LEU A 249 -9.07 -14.91 -6.12
CA LEU A 249 -10.20 -15.74 -6.52
C LEU A 249 -10.64 -15.32 -7.92
N LEU A 250 -10.75 -16.25 -8.86
CA LEU A 250 -11.40 -16.01 -10.14
C LEU A 250 -12.88 -16.33 -9.98
N ILE A 251 -13.73 -15.40 -10.41
CA ILE A 251 -15.18 -15.45 -10.24
C ILE A 251 -15.82 -15.50 -11.63
N ASP A 252 -16.67 -16.46 -11.86
CA ASP A 252 -17.42 -16.55 -13.11
C ASP A 252 -18.64 -15.60 -13.14
N ALA A 253 -19.29 -15.50 -14.30
CA ALA A 253 -20.48 -14.67 -14.48
C ALA A 253 -21.69 -15.12 -13.63
N SER A 254 -21.62 -16.28 -12.96
CA SER A 254 -22.65 -16.75 -12.02
C SER A 254 -22.33 -16.43 -10.56
N GLY A 255 -21.17 -15.80 -10.28
CA GLY A 255 -20.71 -15.46 -8.92
C GLY A 255 -20.04 -16.62 -8.18
N LYS A 256 -19.61 -17.68 -8.88
CA LYS A 256 -18.89 -18.81 -8.28
C LYS A 256 -17.39 -18.65 -8.42
N VAL A 257 -16.66 -19.12 -7.40
CA VAL A 257 -15.20 -19.22 -7.46
C VAL A 257 -14.81 -20.38 -8.37
N THR A 258 -14.08 -20.10 -9.44
CA THR A 258 -13.54 -21.08 -10.39
C THR A 258 -12.10 -21.47 -10.09
N LYS A 259 -11.31 -20.54 -9.53
CA LYS A 259 -9.92 -20.77 -9.17
C LYS A 259 -9.56 -19.95 -7.93
N CYS A 260 -8.73 -20.51 -7.05
CA CYS A 260 -8.10 -19.80 -5.94
C CYS A 260 -6.59 -19.96 -6.05
N THR A 261 -5.88 -18.85 -5.98
CA THR A 261 -4.40 -18.78 -6.00
C THR A 261 -3.93 -18.05 -4.78
N SER A 262 -3.02 -18.64 -4.00
CA SER A 262 -2.36 -17.93 -2.91
C SER A 262 -1.31 -16.98 -3.47
N LEU A 263 -1.32 -15.76 -2.98
CA LEU A 263 -0.35 -14.70 -3.30
C LEU A 263 0.76 -14.61 -2.23
N SER A 264 0.60 -15.33 -1.12
CA SER A 264 1.53 -15.33 0.01
C SER A 264 2.58 -16.43 -0.17
N HIS A 265 3.81 -16.04 -0.43
CA HIS A 265 4.91 -16.99 -0.73
C HIS A 265 5.71 -17.43 0.49
N TYR A 266 5.61 -16.68 1.60
CA TYR A 266 6.43 -16.90 2.81
C TYR A 266 5.65 -17.57 3.95
N GLU A 267 4.36 -17.83 3.75
CA GLU A 267 3.48 -18.37 4.75
C GLU A 267 3.51 -19.90 4.76
N ALA A 268 3.16 -20.49 5.90
CA ALA A 268 3.07 -21.94 6.00
C ALA A 268 2.03 -22.48 4.98
N PRO A 269 2.39 -23.50 4.18
CA PRO A 269 1.53 -24.02 3.10
C PRO A 269 0.12 -24.43 3.55
N GLU A 270 -0.03 -24.84 4.80
CA GLU A 270 -1.31 -25.24 5.40
C GLU A 270 -2.31 -24.08 5.46
N PHE A 271 -1.86 -22.85 5.80
CA PHE A 271 -2.72 -21.66 5.81
C PHE A 271 -3.21 -21.33 4.40
N ASN A 272 -2.30 -21.41 3.42
CA ASN A 272 -2.63 -21.19 2.01
C ASN A 272 -3.65 -22.22 1.53
N ARG A 273 -3.40 -23.50 1.80
CA ARG A 273 -4.27 -24.61 1.40
C ARG A 273 -5.66 -24.50 2.00
N ILE A 274 -5.75 -24.28 3.32
CA ILE A 274 -7.06 -24.21 4.00
C ILE A 274 -7.87 -23.00 3.55
N SER A 275 -7.22 -21.85 3.35
CA SER A 275 -7.85 -20.64 2.85
C SER A 275 -8.49 -20.90 1.50
N CYS A 276 -7.74 -21.41 0.52
CA CYS A 276 -8.28 -21.72 -0.81
C CYS A 276 -9.36 -22.80 -0.77
N GLU A 277 -9.15 -23.89 -0.02
CA GLU A 277 -10.12 -24.99 0.07
C GLU A 277 -11.48 -24.51 0.60
N LYS A 278 -11.50 -23.76 1.70
CA LYS A 278 -12.76 -23.35 2.33
C LYS A 278 -13.44 -22.23 1.57
N ILE A 279 -12.67 -21.24 1.10
CA ILE A 279 -13.22 -20.12 0.35
C ILE A 279 -13.84 -20.63 -0.96
N THR A 280 -13.16 -21.47 -1.73
CA THR A 280 -13.69 -22.01 -2.98
C THR A 280 -15.05 -22.72 -2.78
N LYS A 281 -15.21 -23.43 -1.65
CA LYS A 281 -16.46 -24.17 -1.35
C LYS A 281 -17.59 -23.25 -0.86
N ARG A 282 -17.27 -22.27 -0.03
CA ARG A 282 -18.28 -21.51 0.74
C ARG A 282 -18.56 -20.12 0.19
N ALA A 283 -17.58 -19.50 -0.46
CA ALA A 283 -17.74 -18.14 -0.95
C ALA A 283 -18.78 -18.08 -2.08
N ARG A 284 -19.54 -17.01 -2.05
CA ARG A 284 -20.51 -16.64 -3.09
C ARG A 284 -20.34 -15.14 -3.35
N PHE A 285 -20.58 -14.77 -4.60
CA PHE A 285 -20.40 -13.41 -5.04
C PHE A 285 -21.59 -12.95 -5.88
N GLU A 286 -21.89 -11.67 -5.83
CA GLU A 286 -22.50 -10.99 -6.94
C GLU A 286 -21.43 -10.80 -8.01
N PRO A 287 -21.64 -11.28 -9.25
CA PRO A 287 -20.63 -11.16 -10.30
C PRO A 287 -20.43 -9.70 -10.73
N ALA A 288 -19.33 -9.45 -11.39
CA ALA A 288 -19.10 -8.16 -12.03
C ALA A 288 -20.12 -7.90 -13.14
N GLU A 289 -20.47 -6.61 -13.33
CA GLU A 289 -21.53 -6.20 -14.26
C GLU A 289 -21.08 -5.00 -15.09
N LEU A 290 -21.36 -5.06 -16.39
CA LEU A 290 -21.19 -3.96 -17.34
C LEU A 290 -22.37 -2.98 -17.26
N ALA A 291 -22.25 -1.83 -17.94
CA ALA A 291 -23.27 -0.79 -17.93
C ALA A 291 -24.63 -1.22 -18.51
N ASP A 292 -24.65 -2.23 -19.38
CA ASP A 292 -25.86 -2.83 -19.97
C ASP A 292 -26.47 -3.94 -19.11
N GLY A 293 -25.92 -4.21 -17.93
CA GLY A 293 -26.36 -5.28 -17.03
C GLY A 293 -25.76 -6.65 -17.34
N THR A 294 -24.90 -6.77 -18.35
CA THR A 294 -24.21 -8.02 -18.68
C THR A 294 -23.26 -8.43 -17.55
N LYS A 295 -23.43 -9.65 -17.05
CA LYS A 295 -22.55 -10.24 -16.05
C LYS A 295 -21.32 -10.85 -16.70
N VAL A 296 -20.14 -10.52 -16.18
CA VAL A 296 -18.85 -10.95 -16.73
C VAL A 296 -17.98 -11.61 -15.68
N PRO A 297 -17.08 -12.53 -16.07
CA PRO A 297 -16.05 -13.05 -15.18
C PRO A 297 -15.12 -11.93 -14.75
N SER A 298 -14.64 -12.01 -13.50
CA SER A 298 -13.65 -11.07 -12.95
C SER A 298 -12.88 -11.75 -11.80
N TYR A 299 -12.20 -11.00 -10.98
CA TYR A 299 -11.43 -11.52 -9.86
C TYR A 299 -11.75 -10.78 -8.55
N TYR A 300 -11.34 -11.40 -7.44
CA TYR A 300 -11.46 -10.83 -6.11
C TYR A 300 -10.22 -11.17 -5.28
N ILE A 301 -9.66 -10.20 -4.59
CA ILE A 301 -8.54 -10.42 -3.65
C ILE A 301 -9.10 -10.47 -2.24
N GLN A 302 -8.82 -11.56 -1.53
CA GLN A 302 -9.23 -11.75 -0.14
C GLN A 302 -8.01 -11.89 0.76
N ARG A 303 -7.94 -11.03 1.76
CA ARG A 303 -7.03 -11.16 2.89
C ARG A 303 -7.66 -12.04 3.96
N VAL A 304 -6.96 -13.09 4.38
CA VAL A 304 -7.34 -14.01 5.45
C VAL A 304 -6.35 -13.87 6.59
N VAL A 305 -6.85 -13.59 7.78
CA VAL A 305 -6.02 -13.40 8.98
C VAL A 305 -6.27 -14.53 9.97
N PHE A 306 -5.23 -15.30 10.26
CA PHE A 306 -5.22 -16.34 11.28
C PHE A 306 -4.56 -15.78 12.55
N ARG A 307 -5.37 -15.57 13.59
CA ARG A 307 -4.91 -15.11 14.91
C ARG A 307 -5.36 -16.06 16.00
N ILE A 308 -4.51 -16.24 16.99
CA ILE A 308 -4.82 -17.00 18.20
C ILE A 308 -5.29 -15.96 19.23
N ALA A 309 -6.57 -16.06 19.63
CA ALA A 309 -7.08 -15.17 20.64
C ALA A 309 -6.28 -15.33 21.95
N PRO A 310 -5.83 -14.25 22.59
CA PRO A 310 -5.26 -14.36 23.93
C PRO A 310 -6.31 -14.94 24.89
N PHE A 311 -5.87 -15.87 25.74
CA PHE A 311 -6.70 -16.48 26.78
C PHE A 311 -7.02 -15.48 27.91
#